data_7ce5590e472d6f022215f198893e3585
#
_entry.id   7ce5590e472d6f022215f198893e3585
#
_cell.length_a   1.000
_cell.length_b   1.000
_cell.length_c   1.000
_cell.angle_alpha   90.00
_cell.angle_beta   90.00
_cell.angle_gamma   90.00
#
_symmetry.space_group_name_H-M   'P 1'
#
loop_
_entity.id
_entity.type
_entity.pdbx_description
1 polymer ?
#
loop_
_entity_poly.entity_id
_entity_poly.type
_entity_poly.pdbx_seq_one_letter_code
_entity_poly.pdbx_strand_id
1 'polypeptide(L)'
;MSLNSRIVAAIDCGTNSTRLLIAEKTDENRYEVLLRRQEVTRLGAGVDASRELKPEAMDRVLATLISFQEDLNLSSTQAVRVVATSAVRDATNRDIFLEAAKEVTGFEVELLSGEEEAELSYLGATHEMERGEAPYLIFDLGGGSTEFAYGNDTCEEFFSTDVGCVRISEKFIHSDPPLPEELSAALSLIELHLNDVE
;
A
#
# COMPACT_ATOMS: atom_id res chain seq x y z
N MET A 1 12.92 -31.75 7.90
CA MET A 1 12.98 -30.36 8.36
C MET A 1 14.01 -29.66 7.52
N SER A 2 13.58 -28.77 6.63
CA SER A 2 14.50 -27.98 5.80
C SER A 2 15.29 -27.05 6.72
N LEU A 3 16.63 -27.06 6.59
CA LEU A 3 17.55 -26.34 7.49
C LEU A 3 17.65 -24.84 7.23
N ASN A 4 16.81 -24.27 6.36
CA ASN A 4 16.92 -22.87 5.90
C ASN A 4 15.59 -22.13 5.75
N SER A 5 14.51 -22.57 6.38
CA SER A 5 13.27 -21.78 6.35
C SER A 5 13.44 -20.49 7.16
N ARG A 6 13.02 -19.37 6.59
CA ARG A 6 13.09 -18.06 7.22
C ARG A 6 11.72 -17.41 7.22
N ILE A 7 11.23 -17.06 8.42
CA ILE A 7 9.99 -16.31 8.56
C ILE A 7 10.28 -14.83 8.41
N VAL A 8 9.58 -14.21 7.49
CA VAL A 8 9.70 -12.79 7.15
C VAL A 8 8.34 -12.12 7.18
N ALA A 9 8.32 -10.82 7.37
CA ALA A 9 7.09 -10.05 7.33
C ALA A 9 7.23 -8.76 6.55
N ALA A 10 6.10 -8.31 5.99
CA ALA A 10 5.94 -6.99 5.42
C ALA A 10 4.74 -6.30 6.04
N ILE A 11 4.91 -5.02 6.39
CA ILE A 11 3.84 -4.13 6.84
C ILE A 11 3.71 -3.00 5.83
N ASP A 12 2.49 -2.76 5.35
CA ASP A 12 2.14 -1.67 4.45
C ASP A 12 1.21 -0.69 5.15
N CYS A 13 1.67 0.53 5.37
CA CYS A 13 0.90 1.66 5.89
C CYS A 13 0.30 2.45 4.73
N GLY A 14 -0.77 1.91 4.14
CA GLY A 14 -1.44 2.50 2.99
C GLY A 14 -2.39 3.64 3.36
N THR A 15 -2.90 4.34 2.35
CA THR A 15 -3.83 5.48 2.50
C THR A 15 -5.13 5.09 3.22
N ASN A 16 -5.70 3.93 2.90
CA ASN A 16 -6.98 3.47 3.45
C ASN A 16 -6.82 2.40 4.53
N SER A 17 -5.88 1.50 4.36
CA SER A 17 -5.69 0.34 5.23
C SER A 17 -4.23 0.09 5.56
N THR A 18 -4.00 -0.47 6.76
CA THR A 18 -2.69 -0.96 7.18
C THR A 18 -2.72 -2.48 7.11
N ARG A 19 -1.74 -3.08 6.45
CA ARG A 19 -1.69 -4.51 6.15
C ARG A 19 -0.45 -5.16 6.75
N LEU A 20 -0.59 -6.41 7.18
CA LEU A 20 0.51 -7.28 7.62
C LEU A 20 0.46 -8.57 6.82
N LEU A 21 1.61 -8.96 6.28
CA LEU A 21 1.85 -10.27 5.71
C LEU A 21 3.02 -10.91 6.46
N ILE A 22 2.82 -12.12 6.98
CA ILE A 22 3.89 -12.97 7.51
C ILE A 22 3.97 -14.21 6.64
N ALA A 23 5.15 -14.53 6.17
CA ALA A 23 5.37 -15.68 5.31
C ALA A 23 6.67 -16.41 5.66
N GLU A 24 6.68 -17.71 5.43
CA GLU A 24 7.85 -18.53 5.49
C GLU A 24 8.49 -18.66 4.10
N LYS A 25 9.74 -18.25 3.97
CA LYS A 25 10.51 -18.46 2.74
C LYS A 25 11.05 -19.87 2.72
N THR A 26 10.68 -20.65 1.71
CA THR A 26 11.14 -22.03 1.49
C THR A 26 12.42 -22.05 0.65
N ASP A 27 13.10 -23.21 0.62
CA ASP A 27 14.35 -23.38 -0.15
C ASP A 27 14.19 -23.17 -1.66
N GLU A 28 12.98 -23.31 -2.20
CA GLU A 28 12.64 -23.12 -3.62
C GLU A 28 12.38 -21.64 -3.99
N ASN A 29 12.73 -20.70 -3.10
CA ASN A 29 12.42 -19.27 -3.25
C ASN A 29 10.91 -18.97 -3.36
N ARG A 30 10.10 -19.85 -2.79
CA ARG A 30 8.65 -19.67 -2.64
C ARG A 30 8.33 -19.14 -1.26
N TYR A 31 7.18 -18.52 -1.14
CA TYR A 31 6.67 -18.01 0.12
C TYR A 31 5.39 -18.75 0.49
N GLU A 32 5.38 -19.37 1.68
CA GLU A 32 4.16 -19.90 2.27
C GLU A 32 3.58 -18.86 3.22
N VAL A 33 2.36 -18.42 2.95
CA VAL A 33 1.70 -17.40 3.78
C VAL A 33 1.25 -18.01 5.09
N LEU A 34 1.78 -17.49 6.19
CA LEU A 34 1.42 -17.91 7.55
C LEU A 34 0.29 -17.05 8.13
N LEU A 35 0.31 -15.74 7.85
CA LEU A 35 -0.68 -14.80 8.35
C LEU A 35 -0.86 -13.64 7.38
N ARG A 36 -2.14 -13.25 7.17
CA ARG A 36 -2.52 -11.98 6.55
C ARG A 36 -3.48 -11.25 7.46
N ARG A 37 -3.19 -9.98 7.75
CA ARG A 37 -4.12 -9.07 8.44
C ARG A 37 -4.27 -7.78 7.64
N GLN A 38 -5.45 -7.19 7.76
CA GLN A 38 -5.73 -5.89 7.21
C GLN A 38 -6.69 -5.15 8.13
N GLU A 39 -6.34 -3.90 8.48
CA GLU A 39 -7.17 -3.01 9.28
C GLU A 39 -7.45 -1.72 8.49
N VAL A 40 -8.70 -1.27 8.47
CA VAL A 40 -9.08 -0.02 7.80
C VAL A 40 -8.78 1.14 8.73
N THR A 41 -7.61 1.74 8.57
CA THR A 41 -7.07 2.80 9.43
C THR A 41 -7.38 4.21 8.91
N ARG A 42 -7.62 4.35 7.59
CA ARG A 42 -7.90 5.62 6.91
C ARG A 42 -6.87 6.70 7.23
N LEU A 43 -5.58 6.34 7.09
CA LEU A 43 -4.45 7.25 7.34
C LEU A 43 -4.53 8.50 6.47
N GLY A 44 -4.95 8.34 5.22
CA GLY A 44 -5.04 9.41 4.23
C GLY A 44 -6.29 10.28 4.33
N ALA A 45 -7.16 10.08 5.34
CA ALA A 45 -8.40 10.84 5.44
C ALA A 45 -8.16 12.35 5.54
N GLY A 46 -8.56 13.10 4.48
CA GLY A 46 -8.41 14.55 4.39
C GLY A 46 -7.03 15.04 3.93
N VAL A 47 -6.07 14.17 3.66
CA VAL A 47 -4.70 14.55 3.24
C VAL A 47 -4.71 15.29 1.91
N ASP A 48 -5.56 14.91 0.97
CA ASP A 48 -5.65 15.58 -0.34
C ASP A 48 -5.94 17.09 -0.18
N ALA A 49 -6.82 17.45 0.75
CA ALA A 49 -7.21 18.82 1.00
C ALA A 49 -6.27 19.58 1.96
N SER A 50 -5.80 18.92 3.03
CA SER A 50 -5.04 19.57 4.11
C SER A 50 -3.53 19.47 3.93
N ARG A 51 -3.05 18.49 3.15
CA ARG A 51 -1.65 18.09 3.05
C ARG A 51 -1.02 17.67 4.39
N GLU A 52 -1.88 17.24 5.33
CA GLU A 52 -1.44 16.81 6.66
C GLU A 52 -2.15 15.52 7.09
N LEU A 53 -1.42 14.63 7.74
CA LEU A 53 -1.96 13.47 8.44
C LEU A 53 -2.64 13.96 9.73
N LYS A 54 -3.89 13.55 9.94
CA LYS A 54 -4.63 13.87 11.16
C LYS A 54 -4.11 13.06 12.35
N PRO A 55 -3.96 13.66 13.55
CA PRO A 55 -3.51 12.93 14.73
C PRO A 55 -4.31 11.66 15.00
N GLU A 56 -5.62 11.72 14.90
CA GLU A 56 -6.50 10.57 15.16
C GLU A 56 -6.32 9.45 14.12
N ALA A 57 -5.89 9.79 12.90
CA ALA A 57 -5.60 8.79 11.87
C ALA A 57 -4.23 8.13 12.13
N MET A 58 -3.24 8.93 12.55
CA MET A 58 -1.95 8.40 13.00
C MET A 58 -2.13 7.46 14.20
N ASP A 59 -2.90 7.86 15.22
CA ASP A 59 -3.16 7.05 16.40
C ASP A 59 -3.79 5.69 16.06
N ARG A 60 -4.71 5.63 15.08
CA ARG A 60 -5.29 4.36 14.60
C ARG A 60 -4.24 3.45 13.97
N VAL A 61 -3.36 4.01 13.16
CA VAL A 61 -2.27 3.21 12.56
C VAL A 61 -1.31 2.73 13.64
N LEU A 62 -0.89 3.58 14.56
CA LEU A 62 0.03 3.21 15.64
C LEU A 62 -0.56 2.10 16.51
N ALA A 63 -1.85 2.18 16.87
CA ALA A 63 -2.53 1.10 17.59
C ALA A 63 -2.55 -0.21 16.81
N THR A 64 -2.74 -0.14 15.49
CA THR A 64 -2.68 -1.31 14.60
C THR A 64 -1.27 -1.91 14.56
N LEU A 65 -0.24 -1.06 14.46
CA LEU A 65 1.16 -1.50 14.46
C LEU A 65 1.56 -2.19 15.78
N ILE A 66 1.07 -1.69 16.92
CA ILE A 66 1.25 -2.35 18.23
C ILE A 66 0.64 -3.75 18.21
N SER A 67 -0.57 -3.89 17.69
CA SER A 67 -1.23 -5.19 17.56
C SER A 67 -0.48 -6.15 16.61
N PHE A 68 0.12 -5.63 15.54
CA PHE A 68 0.94 -6.43 14.61
C PHE A 68 2.24 -6.91 15.25
N GLN A 69 2.82 -6.14 16.18
CA GLN A 69 4.00 -6.58 16.93
C GLN A 69 3.76 -7.87 17.72
N GLU A 70 2.55 -8.07 18.24
CA GLU A 70 2.20 -9.31 18.92
C GLU A 70 2.25 -10.50 17.95
N ASP A 71 1.72 -10.34 16.74
CA ASP A 71 1.75 -11.39 15.69
C ASP A 71 3.17 -11.69 15.22
N LEU A 72 4.01 -10.66 15.04
CA LEU A 72 5.43 -10.81 14.68
C LEU A 72 6.20 -11.62 15.74
N ASN A 73 5.98 -11.33 17.02
CA ASN A 73 6.61 -12.04 18.13
C ASN A 73 6.14 -13.50 18.22
N LEU A 74 4.83 -13.75 18.09
CA LEU A 74 4.26 -15.11 18.12
C LEU A 74 4.76 -15.97 16.95
N SER A 75 4.99 -15.37 15.80
CA SER A 75 5.48 -16.05 14.60
C SER A 75 7.00 -16.24 14.59
N SER A 76 7.73 -15.69 15.58
CA SER A 76 9.20 -15.70 15.59
C SER A 76 9.81 -15.12 14.32
N THR A 77 9.24 -14.03 13.82
CA THR A 77 9.64 -13.34 12.58
C THR A 77 11.09 -12.85 12.68
N GLN A 78 11.89 -13.16 11.65
CA GLN A 78 13.34 -12.89 11.64
C GLN A 78 13.72 -11.63 10.90
N ALA A 79 12.87 -11.16 9.97
CA ALA A 79 13.07 -9.91 9.26
C ALA A 79 11.71 -9.27 8.97
N VAL A 80 11.64 -7.96 9.14
CA VAL A 80 10.44 -7.16 8.88
C VAL A 80 10.82 -5.99 7.98
N ARG A 81 9.99 -5.74 6.97
CA ARG A 81 10.01 -4.51 6.17
C ARG A 81 8.72 -3.74 6.43
N VAL A 82 8.83 -2.47 6.76
CA VAL A 82 7.69 -1.59 6.97
C VAL A 82 7.74 -0.49 5.92
N VAL A 83 6.66 -0.33 5.18
CA VAL A 83 6.55 0.67 4.12
C VAL A 83 5.38 1.60 4.34
N ALA A 84 5.46 2.81 3.81
CA ALA A 84 4.37 3.77 3.74
C ALA A 84 4.27 4.34 2.32
N THR A 85 3.06 4.68 1.90
CA THR A 85 2.76 5.02 0.51
C THR A 85 2.15 6.41 0.35
N SER A 86 1.28 6.63 -0.63
CA SER A 86 0.86 7.94 -1.13
C SER A 86 0.39 8.93 -0.04
N ALA A 87 -0.41 8.53 0.95
CA ALA A 87 -0.87 9.45 1.98
C ALA A 87 0.26 10.05 2.81
N VAL A 88 1.27 9.23 3.17
CA VAL A 88 2.44 9.68 3.92
C VAL A 88 3.37 10.48 3.01
N ARG A 89 3.52 10.06 1.75
CA ARG A 89 4.31 10.78 0.74
C ARG A 89 3.80 12.21 0.53
N ASP A 90 2.48 12.40 0.49
CA ASP A 90 1.82 13.68 0.25
C ASP A 90 1.79 14.61 1.48
N ALA A 91 1.97 14.08 2.68
CA ALA A 91 1.81 14.84 3.91
C ALA A 91 3.06 15.66 4.27
N THR A 92 2.84 16.93 4.65
CA THR A 92 3.91 17.83 5.12
C THR A 92 4.42 17.50 6.52
N ASN A 93 3.58 16.86 7.33
CA ASN A 93 3.89 16.43 8.70
C ASN A 93 4.27 14.94 8.81
N ARG A 94 4.65 14.31 7.70
CA ARG A 94 4.98 12.87 7.61
C ARG A 94 6.04 12.42 8.60
N ASP A 95 7.03 13.27 8.88
CA ASP A 95 8.16 12.91 9.77
C ASP A 95 7.67 12.58 11.18
N ILE A 96 6.62 13.25 11.67
CA ILE A 96 5.97 12.95 12.96
C ILE A 96 5.44 11.53 12.98
N PHE A 97 4.78 11.11 11.89
CA PHE A 97 4.25 9.75 11.77
C PHE A 97 5.37 8.71 11.65
N LEU A 98 6.38 8.97 10.81
CA LEU A 98 7.48 8.03 10.58
C LEU A 98 8.27 7.78 11.87
N GLU A 99 8.56 8.83 12.65
CA GLU A 99 9.22 8.72 13.95
C GLU A 99 8.36 7.91 14.94
N ALA A 100 7.08 8.24 15.09
CA ALA A 100 6.18 7.53 15.99
C ALA A 100 6.01 6.05 15.60
N ALA A 101 5.89 5.75 14.30
CA ALA A 101 5.78 4.38 13.81
C ALA A 101 7.07 3.58 14.07
N LYS A 102 8.24 4.21 13.92
CA LYS A 102 9.53 3.60 14.27
C LYS A 102 9.63 3.34 15.78
N GLU A 103 9.21 4.27 16.63
CA GLU A 103 9.21 4.08 18.08
C GLU A 103 8.36 2.86 18.49
N VAL A 104 7.19 2.71 17.87
CA VAL A 104 6.25 1.63 18.19
C VAL A 104 6.75 0.29 17.67
N THR A 105 7.27 0.24 16.44
CA THR A 105 7.65 -1.03 15.77
C THR A 105 9.08 -1.44 16.03
N GLY A 106 9.95 -0.49 16.33
CA GLY A 106 11.41 -0.70 16.35
C GLY A 106 12.06 -0.80 14.97
N PHE A 107 11.28 -0.60 13.88
CA PHE A 107 11.75 -0.68 12.50
C PHE A 107 11.68 0.68 11.81
N GLU A 108 12.62 0.94 10.90
CA GLU A 108 12.51 2.07 9.99
C GLU A 108 11.29 1.87 9.07
N VAL A 109 10.55 2.95 8.84
CA VAL A 109 9.46 2.98 7.86
C VAL A 109 10.00 3.57 6.58
N GLU A 110 10.04 2.76 5.52
CA GLU A 110 10.47 3.18 4.19
C GLU A 110 9.32 3.90 3.48
N LEU A 111 9.56 5.11 3.01
CA LEU A 111 8.59 5.84 2.20
C LEU A 111 8.80 5.49 0.73
N LEU A 112 7.86 4.73 0.16
CA LEU A 112 7.95 4.33 -1.24
C LEU A 112 7.61 5.48 -2.19
N SER A 113 8.37 5.59 -3.28
CA SER A 113 7.94 6.34 -4.47
C SER A 113 6.82 5.61 -5.20
N GLY A 114 6.12 6.28 -6.12
CA GLY A 114 5.10 5.62 -6.95
C GLY A 114 5.70 4.53 -7.87
N GLU A 115 6.95 4.72 -8.31
CA GLU A 115 7.73 3.75 -9.07
C GLU A 115 8.00 2.47 -8.26
N GLU A 116 8.53 2.62 -7.05
CA GLU A 116 8.79 1.48 -6.15
C GLU A 116 7.50 0.75 -5.77
N GLU A 117 6.40 1.49 -5.58
CA GLU A 117 5.08 0.94 -5.30
C GLU A 117 4.57 0.09 -6.48
N ALA A 118 4.71 0.60 -7.72
CA ALA A 118 4.35 -0.12 -8.94
C ALA A 118 5.20 -1.39 -9.15
N GLU A 119 6.52 -1.30 -8.97
CA GLU A 119 7.41 -2.45 -9.07
C GLU A 119 7.06 -3.55 -8.05
N LEU A 120 6.82 -3.16 -6.79
CA LEU A 120 6.45 -4.12 -5.74
C LEU A 120 5.08 -4.75 -5.99
N SER A 121 4.09 -3.98 -6.48
CA SER A 121 2.78 -4.48 -6.87
C SER A 121 2.89 -5.47 -8.03
N TYR A 122 3.73 -5.16 -9.05
CA TYR A 122 4.01 -6.07 -10.15
C TYR A 122 4.60 -7.39 -9.66
N LEU A 123 5.66 -7.32 -8.87
CA LEU A 123 6.34 -8.49 -8.33
C LEU A 123 5.41 -9.34 -7.45
N GLY A 124 4.60 -8.69 -6.61
CA GLY A 124 3.65 -9.36 -5.74
C GLY A 124 2.53 -10.07 -6.50
N ALA A 125 1.97 -9.41 -7.53
CA ALA A 125 0.89 -9.95 -8.32
C ALA A 125 1.34 -11.09 -9.25
N THR A 126 2.55 -10.98 -9.82
CA THR A 126 3.05 -11.97 -10.81
C THR A 126 3.82 -13.12 -10.17
N HIS A 127 4.11 -13.07 -8.86
CA HIS A 127 4.93 -14.08 -8.18
C HIS A 127 4.39 -15.52 -8.30
N GLU A 128 3.08 -15.68 -8.29
CA GLU A 128 2.41 -16.98 -8.37
C GLU A 128 1.87 -17.29 -9.77
N MET A 129 2.08 -16.39 -10.76
CA MET A 129 1.60 -16.59 -12.13
C MET A 129 2.49 -17.57 -12.90
N GLU A 130 1.90 -18.30 -13.85
CA GLU A 130 2.63 -19.26 -14.65
C GLU A 130 3.56 -18.53 -15.65
N ARG A 131 4.81 -18.97 -15.71
CA ARG A 131 5.74 -18.47 -16.72
C ARG A 131 5.24 -18.83 -18.11
N GLY A 132 5.11 -17.84 -18.99
CA GLY A 132 4.67 -18.02 -20.38
C GLY A 132 3.31 -17.37 -20.68
N GLU A 133 2.63 -16.83 -19.69
CA GLU A 133 1.43 -16.00 -19.89
C GLU A 133 1.74 -14.50 -20.00
N ALA A 134 2.99 -14.10 -19.73
CA ALA A 134 3.47 -12.74 -19.91
C ALA A 134 3.39 -12.28 -21.39
N PRO A 135 3.31 -10.95 -21.67
CA PRO A 135 3.44 -9.85 -20.71
C PRO A 135 2.19 -9.63 -19.86
N TYR A 136 2.39 -9.13 -18.64
CA TYR A 136 1.31 -8.78 -17.71
C TYR A 136 1.16 -7.27 -17.61
N LEU A 137 -0.09 -6.81 -17.49
CA LEU A 137 -0.43 -5.47 -17.07
C LEU A 137 -1.13 -5.53 -15.72
N ILE A 138 -0.52 -4.96 -14.70
CA ILE A 138 -1.04 -4.92 -13.33
C ILE A 138 -1.61 -3.54 -13.05
N PHE A 139 -2.79 -3.53 -12.44
CA PHE A 139 -3.44 -2.33 -11.90
C PHE A 139 -3.51 -2.47 -10.39
N ASP A 140 -2.88 -1.55 -9.66
CA ASP A 140 -3.02 -1.44 -8.22
C ASP A 140 -3.83 -0.19 -7.89
N LEU A 141 -5.13 -0.36 -7.66
CA LEU A 141 -6.03 0.73 -7.29
C LEU A 141 -5.97 0.96 -5.78
N GLY A 142 -5.15 1.91 -5.38
CA GLY A 142 -4.98 2.32 -4.00
C GLY A 142 -6.00 3.33 -3.50
N GLY A 143 -5.81 3.80 -2.27
CA GLY A 143 -6.63 4.84 -1.67
C GLY A 143 -6.32 6.24 -2.19
N GLY A 144 -5.05 6.56 -2.40
CA GLY A 144 -4.58 7.88 -2.83
C GLY A 144 -4.05 7.94 -4.25
N SER A 145 -3.53 6.80 -4.76
CA SER A 145 -2.94 6.68 -6.10
C SER A 145 -3.43 5.41 -6.78
N THR A 146 -3.09 5.27 -8.06
CA THR A 146 -3.26 4.05 -8.85
C THR A 146 -1.98 3.83 -9.62
N GLU A 147 -1.42 2.64 -9.48
CA GLU A 147 -0.21 2.20 -10.15
C GLU A 147 -0.56 1.29 -11.32
N PHE A 148 0.11 1.53 -12.44
CA PHE A 148 0.11 0.71 -13.64
C PHE A 148 1.51 0.16 -13.79
N ALA A 149 1.63 -1.15 -13.94
CA ALA A 149 2.91 -1.81 -14.10
C ALA A 149 2.81 -2.87 -15.19
N TYR A 150 3.69 -2.79 -16.16
CA TYR A 150 3.71 -3.68 -17.31
C TYR A 150 5.08 -4.34 -17.44
N GLY A 151 5.11 -5.59 -17.89
CA GLY A 151 6.36 -6.29 -18.15
C GLY A 151 6.20 -7.79 -18.35
N ASN A 152 7.35 -8.46 -18.42
CA ASN A 152 7.45 -9.90 -18.55
C ASN A 152 7.88 -10.54 -17.21
N ASP A 153 9.12 -10.97 -17.09
CA ASP A 153 9.66 -11.54 -15.84
C ASP A 153 9.90 -10.45 -14.76
N THR A 154 10.00 -9.20 -15.17
CA THR A 154 10.18 -8.01 -14.32
C THR A 154 9.29 -6.88 -14.82
N CYS A 155 9.01 -5.91 -13.95
CA CYS A 155 8.38 -4.66 -14.36
C CYS A 155 9.33 -3.91 -15.31
N GLU A 156 8.85 -3.60 -16.52
CA GLU A 156 9.62 -2.92 -17.59
C GLU A 156 9.16 -1.48 -17.76
N GLU A 157 7.86 -1.25 -17.59
CA GLU A 157 7.24 0.06 -17.66
C GLU A 157 6.27 0.24 -16.50
N PHE A 158 6.23 1.43 -15.95
CA PHE A 158 5.31 1.76 -14.85
C PHE A 158 4.83 3.19 -14.99
N PHE A 159 3.65 3.43 -14.42
CA PHE A 159 3.06 4.75 -14.26
C PHE A 159 2.29 4.80 -12.95
N SER A 160 2.46 5.88 -12.18
CA SER A 160 1.66 6.13 -10.98
C SER A 160 0.88 7.42 -11.17
N THR A 161 -0.40 7.39 -10.87
CA THR A 161 -1.28 8.56 -10.99
C THR A 161 -1.97 8.87 -9.67
N ASP A 162 -2.23 10.16 -9.41
CA ASP A 162 -2.93 10.65 -8.21
C ASP A 162 -4.45 10.40 -8.26
N VAL A 163 -4.85 9.23 -8.74
CA VAL A 163 -6.22 8.73 -8.76
C VAL A 163 -6.33 7.57 -7.80
N GLY A 164 -7.01 7.76 -6.68
CA GLY A 164 -7.26 6.70 -5.69
C GLY A 164 -8.68 6.79 -5.14
N CYS A 165 -9.21 5.66 -4.68
CA CYS A 165 -10.61 5.59 -4.26
C CYS A 165 -10.97 6.54 -3.11
N VAL A 166 -10.07 6.77 -2.15
CA VAL A 166 -10.28 7.73 -1.05
C VAL A 166 -10.20 9.15 -1.56
N ARG A 167 -9.15 9.48 -2.33
CA ARG A 167 -8.94 10.82 -2.91
C ARG A 167 -10.14 11.27 -3.76
N ILE A 168 -10.60 10.42 -4.67
CA ILE A 168 -11.75 10.72 -5.54
C ILE A 168 -13.04 10.84 -4.75
N SER A 169 -13.29 9.91 -3.80
CA SER A 169 -14.51 9.96 -2.99
C SER A 169 -14.57 11.22 -2.13
N GLU A 170 -13.49 11.56 -1.43
CA GLU A 170 -13.47 12.76 -0.58
C GLU A 170 -13.61 14.07 -1.36
N LYS A 171 -13.09 14.10 -2.60
CA LYS A 171 -13.10 15.29 -3.42
C LYS A 171 -14.44 15.56 -4.11
N PHE A 172 -15.16 14.50 -4.50
CA PHE A 172 -16.32 14.65 -5.38
C PHE A 172 -17.63 14.10 -4.80
N ILE A 173 -17.58 13.12 -3.89
CA ILE A 173 -18.77 12.44 -3.40
C ILE A 173 -19.14 12.98 -2.01
N HIS A 174 -20.19 13.80 -1.96
CA HIS A 174 -20.65 14.46 -0.72
C HIS A 174 -22.07 14.05 -0.34
N SER A 175 -22.78 13.33 -1.23
CA SER A 175 -24.15 12.87 -1.06
C SER A 175 -24.21 11.34 -0.92
N ASP A 176 -25.23 10.84 -0.22
CA ASP A 176 -25.54 9.41 -0.13
C ASP A 176 -27.03 9.18 -0.42
N PRO A 177 -27.42 8.58 -1.55
CA PRO A 177 -26.55 8.11 -2.65
C PRO A 177 -25.90 9.28 -3.41
N PRO A 178 -24.76 9.01 -4.11
CA PRO A 178 -24.08 10.02 -4.91
C PRO A 178 -24.98 10.62 -5.99
N LEU A 179 -24.85 11.92 -6.21
CA LEU A 179 -25.59 12.62 -7.27
C LEU A 179 -24.93 12.39 -8.65
N PRO A 180 -25.69 12.45 -9.75
CA PRO A 180 -25.13 12.28 -11.11
C PRO A 180 -24.02 13.26 -11.43
N GLU A 181 -24.12 14.52 -11.00
CA GLU A 181 -23.10 15.54 -11.19
C GLU A 181 -21.82 15.27 -10.43
N GLU A 182 -21.88 14.68 -9.21
CA GLU A 182 -20.73 14.26 -8.43
C GLU A 182 -19.97 13.13 -9.15
N LEU A 183 -20.71 12.13 -9.65
CA LEU A 183 -20.15 11.04 -10.42
C LEU A 183 -19.53 11.52 -11.73
N SER A 184 -20.19 12.46 -12.45
CA SER A 184 -19.66 13.02 -13.68
C SER A 184 -18.37 13.81 -13.45
N ALA A 185 -18.29 14.57 -12.36
CA ALA A 185 -17.07 15.30 -12.00
C ALA A 185 -15.92 14.35 -11.63
N ALA A 186 -16.20 13.30 -10.88
CA ALA A 186 -15.24 12.25 -10.55
C ALA A 186 -14.71 11.57 -11.81
N LEU A 187 -15.59 11.13 -12.71
CA LEU A 187 -15.23 10.49 -13.97
C LEU A 187 -14.36 11.39 -14.85
N SER A 188 -14.71 12.68 -14.97
CA SER A 188 -13.94 13.62 -15.78
C SER A 188 -12.50 13.79 -15.29
N LEU A 189 -12.28 13.77 -13.97
CA LEU A 189 -10.92 13.81 -13.42
C LEU A 189 -10.17 12.49 -13.68
N ILE A 190 -10.84 11.35 -13.50
CA ILE A 190 -10.24 10.04 -13.78
C ILE A 190 -9.83 9.95 -15.24
N GLU A 191 -10.71 10.31 -16.17
CA GLU A 191 -10.42 10.33 -17.61
C GLU A 191 -9.22 11.24 -17.94
N LEU A 192 -9.12 12.40 -17.31
CA LEU A 192 -7.99 13.32 -17.51
C LEU A 192 -6.66 12.63 -17.15
N HIS A 193 -6.61 11.99 -16.00
CA HIS A 193 -5.38 11.30 -15.54
C HIS A 193 -5.07 10.02 -16.35
N LEU A 194 -6.09 9.32 -16.83
CA LEU A 194 -5.88 8.12 -17.67
C LEU A 194 -5.33 8.46 -19.06
N ASN A 195 -5.59 9.68 -19.57
CA ASN A 195 -5.00 10.12 -20.83
C ASN A 195 -3.48 10.35 -20.74
N ASP A 196 -2.93 10.42 -19.52
CA ASP A 196 -1.48 10.54 -19.31
C ASP A 196 -0.79 9.16 -19.27
N VAL A 197 -1.59 8.07 -19.26
CA VAL A 197 -1.12 6.67 -19.28
C VAL A 197 -1.11 6.21 -20.74
N GLU A 198 -0.04 6.52 -21.50
CA GLU A 198 0.15 6.09 -22.90
C GLU A 198 1.26 5.04 -23.03
#